data_7f2b2ca63c4b13e72abbda453e84becf
#
_entry.id   7f2b2ca63c4b13e72abbda453e84becf
#
_cell.length_a   1.000
_cell.length_b   1.000
_cell.length_c   1.000
_cell.angle_alpha   90.00
_cell.angle_beta   90.00
_cell.angle_gamma   90.00
#
_symmetry.space_group_name_H-M   'P 1'
#
loop_
_entity.id
_entity.type
_entity.pdbx_description
1 polymer ?
#
loop_
_entity_poly.entity_id
_entity_poly.type
_entity_poly.pdbx_seq_one_letter_code
_entity_poly.pdbx_strand_id
1 'polypeptide(L)'
;MGFLRSFSLFCLISVAFAHEAFDSHLLPRPLILEFPEGVVNQVKELDEEIKLRCDSWRFNVEANNLNPWKTIPENCSEYVKQYVTGRAYQLELEIASNEAEIFAKTVKLVGDGKDVWIFDIDETLLSNLPYYTDHGYGSESFKPDEFDNWVEKATAPPLQPSLELYKELLDLGFKLVLLTGRSEKQRESTTRNLINAGFYDWDRLVLRRDDDQGKSAILYKSEKRSEMENEGLRIIGNSGDQWSDLLGTSVSVRSFKLPNPMYYIS
;
A
#
# COMPACT_ATOMS: atom_id res chain seq x y z
N MET A 1 7.90 -3.06 -82.73
CA MET A 1 9.19 -3.40 -82.19
C MET A 1 9.77 -2.14 -81.56
N GLY A 2 9.67 -1.97 -80.26
CA GLY A 2 10.18 -0.80 -79.55
C GLY A 2 10.39 -1.15 -78.13
N PHE A 3 11.63 -1.32 -77.71
CA PHE A 3 12.03 -1.62 -76.32
C PHE A 3 11.94 -0.34 -75.48
N LEU A 4 11.05 -0.34 -74.50
CA LEU A 4 11.08 0.65 -73.44
C LEU A 4 12.03 0.14 -72.31
N ARG A 5 13.14 0.87 -72.18
CA ARG A 5 14.05 0.71 -71.05
C ARG A 5 13.50 1.49 -69.86
N SER A 6 13.11 0.79 -68.79
CA SER A 6 12.79 1.36 -67.51
C SER A 6 14.08 1.73 -66.78
N PHE A 7 14.26 3.04 -66.48
CA PHE A 7 15.33 3.52 -65.62
C PHE A 7 14.79 3.53 -64.16
N SER A 8 15.29 2.60 -63.35
CA SER A 8 15.09 2.65 -61.92
C SER A 8 16.06 3.64 -61.28
N LEU A 9 15.52 4.73 -60.77
CA LEU A 9 16.28 5.74 -60.03
C LEU A 9 16.42 5.24 -58.58
N PHE A 10 17.61 4.73 -58.22
CA PHE A 10 17.97 4.44 -56.86
C PHE A 10 18.26 5.76 -56.12
N CYS A 11 17.36 6.20 -55.27
CA CYS A 11 17.60 7.30 -54.36
C CYS A 11 18.40 6.79 -53.16
N LEU A 12 19.71 7.04 -53.15
CA LEU A 12 20.58 6.80 -52.00
C LEU A 12 20.28 7.89 -50.95
N ILE A 13 19.53 7.53 -49.93
CA ILE A 13 19.39 8.37 -48.73
C ILE A 13 20.63 8.16 -47.88
N SER A 14 21.55 9.11 -47.95
CA SER A 14 22.68 9.19 -47.01
C SER A 14 22.15 9.65 -45.66
N VAL A 15 22.02 8.75 -44.72
CA VAL A 15 21.77 9.08 -43.31
C VAL A 15 23.11 9.58 -42.75
N ALA A 16 23.27 10.89 -42.66
CA ALA A 16 24.36 11.47 -41.92
C ALA A 16 24.06 11.26 -40.42
N PHE A 17 24.78 10.36 -39.76
CA PHE A 17 24.85 10.32 -38.32
C PHE A 17 25.64 11.56 -37.87
N ALA A 18 24.91 12.59 -37.48
CA ALA A 18 25.51 13.66 -36.70
C ALA A 18 25.88 13.05 -35.34
N HIS A 19 27.16 12.78 -35.13
CA HIS A 19 27.73 12.54 -33.82
C HIS A 19 27.74 13.90 -33.11
N GLU A 20 26.60 14.28 -32.52
CA GLU A 20 26.62 15.35 -31.53
C GLU A 20 27.47 14.86 -30.37
N ALA A 21 28.63 15.46 -30.20
CA ALA A 21 29.39 15.31 -28.98
C ALA A 21 28.47 15.71 -27.82
N PHE A 22 28.14 14.76 -26.96
CA PHE A 22 27.35 14.99 -25.77
C PHE A 22 28.11 15.96 -24.89
N ASP A 23 27.75 17.25 -24.96
CA ASP A 23 28.35 18.25 -24.13
C ASP A 23 27.96 17.98 -22.66
N SER A 24 28.88 17.44 -21.89
CA SER A 24 28.71 17.13 -20.48
C SER A 24 28.35 18.36 -19.62
N HIS A 25 28.39 19.55 -20.22
CA HIS A 25 27.98 20.81 -19.59
C HIS A 25 26.48 21.09 -19.66
N LEU A 26 25.68 20.28 -20.44
CA LEU A 26 24.24 20.42 -20.58
C LEU A 26 23.43 19.51 -19.66
N LEU A 27 24.05 18.68 -18.84
CA LEU A 27 23.34 18.05 -17.73
C LEU A 27 22.87 19.16 -16.79
N PRO A 28 21.57 19.22 -16.44
CA PRO A 28 21.12 20.15 -15.43
C PRO A 28 22.00 19.94 -14.20
N ARG A 29 22.80 20.93 -13.85
CA ARG A 29 23.47 20.90 -12.55
C ARG A 29 22.42 20.67 -11.51
N PRO A 30 22.62 19.76 -10.52
CA PRO A 30 21.74 19.73 -9.39
C PRO A 30 21.62 21.18 -8.91
N LEU A 31 20.40 21.66 -8.75
CA LEU A 31 20.10 22.98 -8.21
C LEU A 31 20.66 23.00 -6.77
N ILE A 32 21.95 23.27 -6.61
CA ILE A 32 22.51 23.67 -5.34
C ILE A 32 22.09 25.15 -5.24
N LEU A 33 20.94 25.35 -4.59
CA LEU A 33 20.53 26.68 -4.17
C LEU A 33 21.48 27.10 -3.07
N GLU A 34 22.50 27.92 -3.43
CA GLU A 34 23.31 28.64 -2.43
C GLU A 34 22.44 29.77 -1.91
N PHE A 35 21.90 29.59 -0.72
CA PHE A 35 21.12 30.62 -0.03
C PHE A 35 22.07 31.55 0.74
N PRO A 36 21.79 32.87 0.83
CA PRO A 36 22.59 33.81 1.59
C PRO A 36 22.56 33.47 3.10
N GLU A 37 23.70 33.54 3.74
CA GLU A 37 23.89 33.22 5.15
C GLU A 37 23.15 34.23 6.07
N GLY A 38 22.04 33.78 6.67
CA GLY A 38 21.33 34.43 7.77
C GLY A 38 20.81 33.39 8.74
N VAL A 39 21.14 33.52 10.04
CA VAL A 39 20.84 32.50 11.08
C VAL A 39 19.35 32.13 11.13
N VAL A 40 18.44 33.06 10.86
CA VAL A 40 16.98 32.81 10.82
C VAL A 40 16.58 31.99 9.59
N ASN A 41 17.28 32.15 8.48
CA ASN A 41 17.05 31.35 7.27
C ASN A 41 17.57 29.92 7.43
N GLN A 42 18.68 29.70 8.14
CA GLN A 42 19.28 28.38 8.31
C GLN A 42 18.35 27.38 9.04
N VAL A 43 17.63 27.82 10.08
CA VAL A 43 16.71 26.94 10.82
C VAL A 43 15.52 26.59 9.93
N LYS A 44 14.97 27.57 9.21
CA LYS A 44 13.85 27.35 8.30
C LYS A 44 14.22 26.47 7.10
N GLU A 45 15.41 26.67 6.56
CA GLU A 45 15.98 25.84 5.48
C GLU A 45 16.24 24.41 5.96
N LEU A 46 16.72 24.22 7.19
CA LEU A 46 16.91 22.89 7.79
C LEU A 46 15.58 22.16 7.96
N ASP A 47 14.54 22.84 8.42
CA ASP A 47 13.20 22.26 8.56
C ASP A 47 12.59 21.87 7.20
N GLU A 48 12.78 22.70 6.17
CA GLU A 48 12.34 22.41 4.81
C GLU A 48 13.10 21.23 4.19
N GLU A 49 14.40 21.13 4.40
CA GLU A 49 15.21 20.01 3.93
C GLU A 49 14.84 18.70 4.66
N ILE A 50 14.61 18.74 5.97
CA ILE A 50 14.14 17.58 6.74
C ILE A 50 12.78 17.12 6.20
N LYS A 51 11.86 18.06 6.00
CA LYS A 51 10.56 17.74 5.42
C LYS A 51 10.68 17.08 4.05
N LEU A 52 11.49 17.63 3.15
CA LEU A 52 11.72 17.08 1.81
C LEU A 52 12.30 15.65 1.88
N ARG A 53 13.24 15.41 2.79
CA ARG A 53 13.81 14.07 3.02
C ARG A 53 12.76 13.08 3.53
N CYS A 54 11.91 13.52 4.44
CA CYS A 54 10.86 12.67 4.99
C CYS A 54 9.72 12.42 3.99
N ASP A 55 9.34 13.40 3.17
CA ASP A 55 8.44 13.22 2.03
C ASP A 55 9.01 12.18 1.06
N SER A 56 10.29 12.32 0.70
CA SER A 56 10.97 11.39 -0.21
C SER A 56 11.09 10.00 0.39
N TRP A 57 11.41 9.89 1.68
CA TRP A 57 11.45 8.62 2.39
C TRP A 57 10.07 7.96 2.39
N ARG A 58 9.01 8.67 2.77
CA ARG A 58 7.63 8.15 2.78
C ARG A 58 7.22 7.64 1.40
N PHE A 59 7.45 8.43 0.36
CA PHE A 59 7.17 8.00 -1.01
C PHE A 59 7.88 6.68 -1.36
N ASN A 60 9.15 6.54 -1.00
CA ASN A 60 9.93 5.35 -1.34
C ASN A 60 9.52 4.12 -0.52
N VAL A 61 9.11 4.26 0.74
CA VAL A 61 8.58 3.11 1.50
C VAL A 61 7.20 2.68 0.98
N GLU A 62 6.32 3.63 0.65
CA GLU A 62 5.02 3.34 0.06
C GLU A 62 5.14 2.71 -1.34
N ALA A 63 6.18 3.06 -2.12
CA ALA A 63 6.49 2.45 -3.40
C ALA A 63 7.26 1.12 -3.29
N ASN A 64 7.51 0.61 -2.08
CA ASN A 64 8.28 -0.61 -1.82
C ASN A 64 9.77 -0.56 -2.25
N ASN A 65 10.35 0.63 -2.37
CA ASN A 65 11.73 0.80 -2.83
C ASN A 65 12.78 0.61 -1.72
N LEU A 66 12.40 0.72 -0.44
CA LEU A 66 13.33 0.68 0.71
C LEU A 66 13.23 -0.62 1.53
N ASN A 67 12.70 -1.65 0.96
CA ASN A 67 12.51 -2.95 1.58
C ASN A 67 13.81 -3.71 1.87
N PRO A 68 13.94 -4.39 3.05
CA PRO A 68 13.14 -4.26 4.25
C PRO A 68 13.62 -3.10 5.13
N TRP A 69 12.69 -2.41 5.79
CA TRP A 69 13.03 -1.41 6.81
C TRP A 69 12.39 -1.79 8.16
N LYS A 70 12.89 -1.25 9.28
CA LYS A 70 12.46 -1.64 10.63
C LYS A 70 11.75 -0.53 11.39
N THR A 71 12.30 0.67 11.32
CA THR A 71 11.76 1.86 11.99
C THR A 71 11.86 3.04 11.04
N ILE A 72 11.04 4.03 11.26
CA ILE A 72 11.15 5.30 10.55
C ILE A 72 12.47 6.01 10.93
N PRO A 73 13.05 6.83 10.06
CA PRO A 73 14.19 7.66 10.44
C PRO A 73 13.84 8.58 11.62
N GLU A 74 14.73 8.70 12.60
CA GLU A 74 14.49 9.44 13.85
C GLU A 74 14.01 10.88 13.60
N ASN A 75 14.61 11.58 12.64
CA ASN A 75 14.25 12.94 12.27
C ASN A 75 12.93 13.05 11.46
N CYS A 76 12.31 11.93 11.09
CA CYS A 76 11.02 11.90 10.41
C CYS A 76 9.83 11.57 11.33
N SER A 77 10.05 11.35 12.62
CA SER A 77 8.99 10.98 13.57
C SER A 77 7.87 12.03 13.61
N GLU A 78 8.22 13.30 13.78
CA GLU A 78 7.23 14.39 13.80
C GLU A 78 6.53 14.56 12.44
N TYR A 79 7.24 14.36 11.34
CA TYR A 79 6.65 14.35 10.00
C TYR A 79 5.61 13.23 9.84
N VAL A 80 5.95 11.99 10.25
CA VAL A 80 5.01 10.84 10.15
C VAL A 80 3.81 11.08 11.04
N LYS A 81 4.00 11.57 12.27
CA LYS A 81 2.90 11.97 13.17
C LYS A 81 1.96 12.96 12.49
N GLN A 82 2.48 14.07 11.95
CA GLN A 82 1.66 15.08 11.27
C GLN A 82 0.93 14.51 10.04
N TYR A 83 1.57 13.60 9.31
CA TYR A 83 0.96 12.95 8.16
C TYR A 83 -0.20 12.04 8.59
N VAL A 84 0.05 11.06 9.50
CA VAL A 84 -0.97 10.05 9.87
C VAL A 84 -2.14 10.62 10.69
N THR A 85 -1.93 11.76 11.36
CA THR A 85 -3.01 12.48 12.06
C THR A 85 -3.63 13.59 11.23
N GLY A 86 -3.11 13.84 10.04
CA GLY A 86 -3.48 14.97 9.19
C GLY A 86 -4.40 14.62 8.02
N ARG A 87 -4.80 15.66 7.27
CA ARG A 87 -5.71 15.54 6.13
C ARG A 87 -5.10 14.73 4.97
N ALA A 88 -3.76 14.74 4.81
CA ALA A 88 -3.09 14.04 3.71
C ALA A 88 -3.34 12.52 3.78
N TYR A 89 -3.17 11.92 4.96
CA TYR A 89 -3.43 10.51 5.19
C TYR A 89 -4.91 10.15 4.93
N GLN A 90 -5.82 10.96 5.46
CA GLN A 90 -7.27 10.77 5.23
C GLN A 90 -7.61 10.82 3.74
N LEU A 91 -7.04 11.79 3.00
CA LEU A 91 -7.28 11.93 1.58
C LEU A 91 -6.72 10.74 0.77
N GLU A 92 -5.54 10.25 1.13
CA GLU A 92 -4.96 9.07 0.46
C GLU A 92 -5.80 7.81 0.71
N LEU A 93 -6.34 7.61 1.93
CA LEU A 93 -7.30 6.54 2.22
C LEU A 93 -8.60 6.69 1.41
N GLU A 94 -9.16 7.91 1.34
CA GLU A 94 -10.35 8.22 0.53
C GLU A 94 -10.11 7.90 -0.95
N ILE A 95 -8.96 8.32 -1.50
CA ILE A 95 -8.61 8.07 -2.91
C ILE A 95 -8.50 6.56 -3.18
N ALA A 96 -7.78 5.82 -2.34
CA ALA A 96 -7.62 4.38 -2.53
C ALA A 96 -8.95 3.62 -2.45
N SER A 97 -9.81 3.99 -1.48
CA SER A 97 -11.12 3.39 -1.29
C SER A 97 -12.09 3.74 -2.44
N ASN A 98 -12.09 4.99 -2.89
CA ASN A 98 -12.93 5.42 -4.03
C ASN A 98 -12.51 4.72 -5.34
N GLU A 99 -11.21 4.57 -5.59
CA GLU A 99 -10.72 3.82 -6.76
C GLU A 99 -11.11 2.33 -6.69
N ALA A 100 -11.12 1.75 -5.50
CA ALA A 100 -11.58 0.39 -5.27
C ALA A 100 -13.08 0.25 -5.54
N GLU A 101 -13.89 1.18 -5.07
CA GLU A 101 -15.33 1.24 -5.30
C GLU A 101 -15.66 1.42 -6.79
N ILE A 102 -14.98 2.37 -7.48
CA ILE A 102 -15.15 2.58 -8.93
C ILE A 102 -14.84 1.28 -9.68
N PHE A 103 -13.75 0.60 -9.35
CA PHE A 103 -13.43 -0.68 -9.98
C PHE A 103 -14.50 -1.74 -9.68
N ALA A 104 -14.92 -1.89 -8.42
CA ALA A 104 -15.93 -2.87 -8.02
C ALA A 104 -17.24 -2.72 -8.83
N LYS A 105 -17.67 -1.48 -9.06
CA LYS A 105 -18.87 -1.16 -9.86
C LYS A 105 -18.74 -1.52 -11.35
N THR A 106 -17.53 -1.70 -11.85
CA THR A 106 -17.32 -2.18 -13.24
C THR A 106 -17.39 -3.70 -13.36
N VAL A 107 -17.28 -4.41 -12.24
CA VAL A 107 -17.23 -5.88 -12.24
C VAL A 107 -18.63 -6.46 -12.40
N LYS A 108 -18.77 -7.37 -13.35
CA LYS A 108 -19.98 -8.16 -13.48
C LYS A 108 -19.81 -9.47 -12.70
N LEU A 109 -20.42 -9.55 -11.53
CA LEU A 109 -20.39 -10.76 -10.71
C LEU A 109 -21.09 -11.92 -11.43
N VAL A 110 -20.57 -13.15 -11.25
CA VAL A 110 -21.15 -14.37 -11.84
C VAL A 110 -22.46 -14.75 -11.15
N GLY A 111 -22.65 -14.35 -9.89
CA GLY A 111 -23.86 -14.63 -9.12
C GLY A 111 -23.90 -16.03 -8.47
N ASP A 112 -22.77 -16.75 -8.49
CA ASP A 112 -22.63 -18.07 -7.87
C ASP A 112 -22.04 -18.02 -6.45
N GLY A 113 -21.84 -16.80 -5.91
CA GLY A 113 -21.30 -16.57 -4.57
C GLY A 113 -19.81 -16.85 -4.42
N LYS A 114 -19.05 -16.87 -5.52
CA LYS A 114 -17.62 -17.16 -5.54
C LYS A 114 -16.72 -15.96 -5.85
N ASP A 115 -17.30 -14.82 -6.17
CA ASP A 115 -16.57 -13.57 -6.38
C ASP A 115 -16.25 -12.95 -5.03
N VAL A 116 -14.96 -12.90 -4.67
CA VAL A 116 -14.52 -12.46 -3.36
C VAL A 116 -13.69 -11.19 -3.44
N TRP A 117 -13.79 -10.37 -2.39
CA TRP A 117 -12.89 -9.28 -2.10
C TRP A 117 -12.18 -9.56 -0.79
N ILE A 118 -10.86 -9.45 -0.79
CA ILE A 118 -10.04 -9.68 0.39
C ILE A 118 -9.68 -8.34 1.03
N PHE A 119 -9.76 -8.27 2.33
CA PHE A 119 -9.23 -7.17 3.15
C PHE A 119 -8.22 -7.71 4.16
N ASP A 120 -7.11 -7.01 4.31
CA ASP A 120 -6.35 -7.06 5.55
C ASP A 120 -7.10 -6.34 6.67
N ILE A 121 -6.62 -6.40 7.90
CA ILE A 121 -7.30 -5.80 9.06
C ILE A 121 -6.55 -4.58 9.59
N ASP A 122 -5.27 -4.74 9.94
CA ASP A 122 -4.47 -3.71 10.61
C ASP A 122 -4.05 -2.62 9.62
N GLU A 123 -4.35 -1.35 9.90
CA GLU A 123 -4.21 -0.19 8.98
C GLU A 123 -4.93 -0.36 7.63
N THR A 124 -5.83 -1.34 7.57
CA THR A 124 -6.70 -1.55 6.40
C THR A 124 -8.18 -1.35 6.77
N LEU A 125 -8.69 -2.09 7.72
CA LEU A 125 -10.05 -1.90 8.27
C LEU A 125 -10.03 -1.17 9.62
N LEU A 126 -9.11 -1.57 10.49
CA LEU A 126 -8.92 -1.04 11.84
C LEU A 126 -7.63 -0.24 11.91
N SER A 127 -7.67 0.91 12.60
CA SER A 127 -6.49 1.73 12.83
C SER A 127 -5.82 1.40 14.16
N ASN A 128 -4.54 1.06 14.14
CA ASN A 128 -3.69 0.95 15.31
C ASN A 128 -2.99 2.28 15.66
N LEU A 129 -3.40 3.38 15.04
CA LEU A 129 -2.85 4.70 15.33
C LEU A 129 -2.86 5.04 16.84
N PRO A 130 -3.89 4.70 17.64
CA PRO A 130 -3.83 4.92 19.07
C PRO A 130 -2.67 4.18 19.78
N TYR A 131 -2.35 2.97 19.35
CA TYR A 131 -1.15 2.25 19.83
C TYR A 131 0.13 2.96 19.40
N TYR A 132 0.27 3.30 18.11
CA TYR A 132 1.46 3.95 17.58
C TYR A 132 1.68 5.37 18.10
N THR A 133 0.64 6.05 18.56
CA THR A 133 0.76 7.35 19.25
C THR A 133 1.63 7.24 20.50
N ASP A 134 1.49 6.16 21.26
CA ASP A 134 2.26 5.88 22.47
C ASP A 134 3.65 5.27 22.18
N HIS A 135 3.91 4.90 20.90
CA HIS A 135 5.14 4.22 20.43
C HIS A 135 5.87 5.01 19.34
N GLY A 136 5.83 6.34 19.42
CA GLY A 136 6.60 7.25 18.55
C GLY A 136 6.26 7.13 17.06
N TYR A 137 5.02 6.73 16.73
CA TYR A 137 4.53 6.63 15.34
C TYR A 137 5.39 5.73 14.43
N GLY A 138 6.03 4.70 15.01
CA GLY A 138 6.90 3.76 14.31
C GLY A 138 8.40 4.06 14.40
N SER A 139 8.81 5.06 15.20
CA SER A 139 10.23 5.34 15.49
C SER A 139 10.83 4.38 16.52
N GLU A 140 9.99 3.72 17.33
CA GLU A 140 10.40 2.71 18.29
C GLU A 140 10.44 1.31 17.67
N SER A 141 11.28 0.44 18.22
CA SER A 141 11.28 -0.97 17.85
C SER A 141 9.94 -1.62 18.25
N PHE A 142 9.37 -2.41 17.35
CA PHE A 142 8.13 -3.13 17.62
C PHE A 142 8.23 -4.05 18.82
N LYS A 143 7.22 -4.01 19.69
CA LYS A 143 7.10 -4.81 20.91
C LYS A 143 5.89 -5.73 20.82
N PRO A 144 6.07 -7.01 20.45
CA PRO A 144 4.95 -7.93 20.20
C PRO A 144 3.97 -8.03 21.38
N ASP A 145 4.47 -8.20 22.62
CA ASP A 145 3.62 -8.38 23.80
C ASP A 145 2.76 -7.13 24.08
N GLU A 146 3.28 -5.92 23.85
CA GLU A 146 2.53 -4.67 24.04
C GLU A 146 1.47 -4.51 22.95
N PHE A 147 1.78 -4.92 21.71
CA PHE A 147 0.83 -4.91 20.62
C PHE A 147 -0.28 -5.97 20.83
N ASP A 148 0.06 -7.17 21.28
CA ASP A 148 -0.92 -8.20 21.61
C ASP A 148 -1.88 -7.71 22.70
N ASN A 149 -1.37 -7.06 23.76
CA ASN A 149 -2.20 -6.44 24.79
C ASN A 149 -3.11 -5.31 24.23
N TRP A 150 -2.66 -4.57 23.21
CA TRP A 150 -3.50 -3.59 22.52
C TRP A 150 -4.63 -4.27 21.74
N VAL A 151 -4.33 -5.31 20.97
CA VAL A 151 -5.33 -6.08 20.21
C VAL A 151 -6.41 -6.67 21.13
N GLU A 152 -6.02 -7.20 22.30
CA GLU A 152 -6.95 -7.78 23.28
C GLU A 152 -7.94 -6.75 23.86
N LYS A 153 -7.62 -5.45 23.88
CA LYS A 153 -8.57 -4.41 24.28
C LYS A 153 -9.75 -4.32 23.32
N ALA A 154 -9.57 -4.68 22.04
CA ALA A 154 -10.60 -4.63 20.99
C ALA A 154 -11.23 -3.22 20.85
N THR A 155 -10.39 -2.19 20.83
CA THR A 155 -10.80 -0.77 20.81
C THR A 155 -10.23 0.01 19.63
N ALA A 156 -9.58 -0.65 18.67
CA ALA A 156 -9.09 -0.02 17.46
C ALA A 156 -10.28 0.57 16.67
N PRO A 157 -10.25 1.87 16.31
CA PRO A 157 -11.32 2.50 15.55
C PRO A 157 -11.29 2.04 14.09
N PRO A 158 -12.40 2.16 13.35
CA PRO A 158 -12.43 1.88 11.93
C PRO A 158 -11.65 2.95 11.15
N LEU A 159 -11.04 2.56 10.04
CA LEU A 159 -10.69 3.48 8.97
C LEU A 159 -11.97 3.77 8.18
N GLN A 160 -12.49 4.98 8.30
CA GLN A 160 -13.80 5.33 7.79
C GLN A 160 -13.96 5.10 6.27
N PRO A 161 -13.00 5.47 5.40
CA PRO A 161 -13.11 5.19 3.96
C PRO A 161 -13.16 3.69 3.64
N SER A 162 -12.46 2.87 4.41
CA SER A 162 -12.50 1.41 4.25
C SER A 162 -13.83 0.82 4.73
N LEU A 163 -14.44 1.37 5.78
CA LEU A 163 -15.75 0.95 6.24
C LEU A 163 -16.84 1.27 5.22
N GLU A 164 -16.74 2.41 4.56
CA GLU A 164 -17.68 2.80 3.48
C GLU A 164 -17.52 1.87 2.27
N LEU A 165 -16.29 1.63 1.80
CA LEU A 165 -16.02 0.66 0.75
C LEU A 165 -16.50 -0.75 1.11
N TYR A 166 -16.26 -1.19 2.35
CA TYR A 166 -16.68 -2.50 2.84
C TYR A 166 -18.20 -2.70 2.68
N LYS A 167 -18.99 -1.72 3.10
CA LYS A 167 -20.46 -1.75 2.99
C LYS A 167 -20.92 -1.74 1.55
N GLU A 168 -20.33 -0.90 0.72
CA GLU A 168 -20.64 -0.84 -0.72
C GLU A 168 -20.37 -2.19 -1.41
N LEU A 169 -19.29 -2.87 -1.07
CA LEU A 169 -18.97 -4.20 -1.63
C LEU A 169 -19.97 -5.27 -1.19
N LEU A 170 -20.48 -5.22 0.03
CA LEU A 170 -21.58 -6.09 0.48
C LEU A 170 -22.85 -5.82 -0.33
N ASP A 171 -23.20 -4.54 -0.52
CA ASP A 171 -24.39 -4.13 -1.27
C ASP A 171 -24.28 -4.53 -2.76
N LEU A 172 -23.08 -4.51 -3.33
CA LEU A 172 -22.79 -5.00 -4.68
C LEU A 172 -22.84 -6.53 -4.79
N GLY A 173 -22.84 -7.27 -3.67
CA GLY A 173 -22.94 -8.72 -3.62
C GLY A 173 -21.63 -9.50 -3.61
N PHE A 174 -20.51 -8.83 -3.36
CA PHE A 174 -19.23 -9.51 -3.13
C PHE A 174 -19.25 -10.33 -1.83
N LYS A 175 -18.55 -11.46 -1.83
CA LYS A 175 -18.17 -12.14 -0.59
C LYS A 175 -16.92 -11.51 -0.02
N LEU A 176 -16.95 -11.14 1.25
CA LEU A 176 -15.82 -10.48 1.90
C LEU A 176 -15.01 -11.46 2.73
N VAL A 177 -13.72 -11.50 2.48
CA VAL A 177 -12.75 -12.33 3.21
C VAL A 177 -11.79 -11.42 3.95
N LEU A 178 -11.66 -11.62 5.26
CA LEU A 178 -10.71 -10.90 6.10
C LEU A 178 -9.49 -11.79 6.30
N LEU A 179 -8.31 -11.36 5.83
CA LEU A 179 -7.06 -12.14 5.86
C LEU A 179 -5.98 -11.35 6.59
N THR A 180 -5.70 -11.70 7.83
CA THR A 180 -4.81 -10.95 8.72
C THR A 180 -3.61 -11.75 9.19
N GLY A 181 -2.52 -11.05 9.52
CA GLY A 181 -1.36 -11.59 10.23
C GLY A 181 -1.59 -11.87 11.71
N ARG A 182 -2.70 -11.40 12.30
CA ARG A 182 -3.06 -11.67 13.70
C ARG A 182 -3.16 -13.17 13.96
N SER A 183 -2.83 -13.57 15.18
CA SER A 183 -2.88 -14.96 15.63
C SER A 183 -4.29 -15.48 15.77
N GLU A 184 -4.52 -16.76 15.49
CA GLU A 184 -5.79 -17.46 15.76
C GLU A 184 -6.22 -17.31 17.21
N LYS A 185 -5.30 -17.17 18.17
CA LYS A 185 -5.58 -16.93 19.60
C LYS A 185 -6.30 -15.60 19.84
N GLN A 186 -6.14 -14.63 18.92
CA GLN A 186 -6.78 -13.31 18.98
C GLN A 186 -8.12 -13.24 18.22
N ARG A 187 -8.69 -14.39 17.81
CA ARG A 187 -9.94 -14.42 17.04
C ARG A 187 -11.09 -13.72 17.74
N GLU A 188 -11.25 -13.97 19.04
CA GLU A 188 -12.36 -13.39 19.81
C GLU A 188 -12.23 -11.86 19.92
N SER A 189 -11.06 -11.35 20.31
CA SER A 189 -10.79 -9.92 20.42
C SER A 189 -10.88 -9.23 19.06
N THR A 190 -10.36 -9.86 18.00
CA THR A 190 -10.44 -9.35 16.63
C THR A 190 -11.89 -9.26 16.14
N THR A 191 -12.68 -10.33 16.32
CA THR A 191 -14.11 -10.35 15.95
C THR A 191 -14.89 -9.28 16.71
N ARG A 192 -14.69 -9.17 18.03
CA ARG A 192 -15.34 -8.16 18.85
C ARG A 192 -14.99 -6.75 18.38
N ASN A 193 -13.73 -6.49 18.07
CA ASN A 193 -13.32 -5.19 17.60
C ASN A 193 -13.93 -4.83 16.22
N LEU A 194 -13.92 -5.76 15.28
CA LEU A 194 -14.54 -5.57 13.96
C LEU A 194 -16.03 -5.23 14.09
N ILE A 195 -16.78 -5.98 14.89
CA ILE A 195 -18.21 -5.73 15.13
C ILE A 195 -18.42 -4.35 15.76
N ASN A 196 -17.64 -4.01 16.79
CA ASN A 196 -17.73 -2.71 17.46
C ASN A 196 -17.39 -1.53 16.51
N ALA A 197 -16.51 -1.76 15.55
CA ALA A 197 -16.12 -0.79 14.52
C ALA A 197 -17.11 -0.70 13.34
N GLY A 198 -18.14 -1.57 13.30
CA GLY A 198 -19.21 -1.53 12.29
C GLY A 198 -19.00 -2.45 11.09
N PHE A 199 -18.05 -3.37 11.16
CA PHE A 199 -17.86 -4.43 10.16
C PHE A 199 -18.70 -5.66 10.53
N TYR A 200 -19.37 -6.26 9.57
CA TYR A 200 -20.27 -7.42 9.75
C TYR A 200 -20.41 -8.20 8.44
N ASP A 201 -21.02 -9.36 8.49
CA ASP A 201 -21.39 -10.18 7.31
C ASP A 201 -20.19 -10.57 6.40
N TRP A 202 -18.97 -10.68 6.96
CA TRP A 202 -17.87 -11.29 6.22
C TRP A 202 -18.11 -12.80 6.04
N ASP A 203 -17.68 -13.32 4.91
CA ASP A 203 -17.78 -14.75 4.59
C ASP A 203 -16.76 -15.57 5.39
N ARG A 204 -15.53 -15.03 5.51
CA ARG A 204 -14.42 -15.69 6.23
C ARG A 204 -13.59 -14.68 7.00
N LEU A 205 -13.12 -15.10 8.17
CA LEU A 205 -12.05 -14.45 8.92
C LEU A 205 -10.89 -15.44 9.06
N VAL A 206 -9.78 -15.17 8.39
CA VAL A 206 -8.60 -16.02 8.32
C VAL A 206 -7.47 -15.39 9.14
N LEU A 207 -7.10 -16.04 10.22
CA LEU A 207 -6.01 -15.66 11.10
C LEU A 207 -4.88 -16.67 11.00
N ARG A 208 -3.69 -16.28 11.45
CA ARG A 208 -2.48 -17.10 11.43
C ARG A 208 -2.58 -18.18 12.51
N ARG A 209 -2.49 -19.44 12.10
CA ARG A 209 -2.48 -20.62 12.97
C ARG A 209 -1.07 -20.96 13.42
N ASP A 210 -0.95 -21.96 14.32
CA ASP A 210 0.34 -22.40 14.82
C ASP A 210 1.23 -23.01 13.70
N ASP A 211 0.67 -23.65 12.69
CA ASP A 211 1.36 -24.17 11.52
C ASP A 211 1.79 -23.10 10.51
N ASP A 212 1.28 -21.89 10.65
CA ASP A 212 1.70 -20.73 9.87
C ASP A 212 2.82 -19.90 10.55
N GLN A 213 3.24 -20.31 11.74
CA GLN A 213 4.31 -19.60 12.47
C GLN A 213 5.63 -19.67 11.71
N GLY A 214 6.41 -18.59 11.75
CA GLY A 214 7.70 -18.48 11.06
C GLY A 214 7.62 -18.23 9.55
N LYS A 215 6.45 -18.30 8.91
CA LYS A 215 6.28 -17.86 7.53
C LYS A 215 6.34 -16.33 7.45
N SER A 216 6.97 -15.78 6.41
CA SER A 216 6.80 -14.35 6.11
C SER A 216 5.33 -14.04 5.80
N ALA A 217 4.93 -12.77 5.94
CA ALA A 217 3.54 -12.40 5.68
C ALA A 217 3.16 -12.62 4.21
N ILE A 218 4.07 -12.32 3.28
CA ILE A 218 3.84 -12.56 1.85
C ILE A 218 3.62 -14.05 1.53
N LEU A 219 4.39 -14.95 2.15
CA LEU A 219 4.22 -16.39 1.94
C LEU A 219 2.89 -16.85 2.53
N TYR A 220 2.60 -16.51 3.79
CA TYR A 220 1.37 -16.87 4.47
C TYR A 220 0.13 -16.39 3.70
N LYS A 221 0.08 -15.11 3.34
CA LYS A 221 -1.09 -14.55 2.64
C LYS A 221 -1.23 -15.10 1.22
N SER A 222 -0.13 -15.37 0.53
CA SER A 222 -0.16 -16.05 -0.77
C SER A 222 -0.72 -17.46 -0.69
N GLU A 223 -0.29 -18.26 0.30
CA GLU A 223 -0.81 -19.61 0.50
C GLU A 223 -2.32 -19.59 0.77
N LYS A 224 -2.79 -18.67 1.65
CA LYS A 224 -4.24 -18.54 1.93
C LYS A 224 -5.04 -18.12 0.70
N ARG A 225 -4.53 -17.22 -0.13
CA ARG A 225 -5.18 -16.88 -1.40
C ARG A 225 -5.20 -18.08 -2.36
N SER A 226 -4.11 -18.85 -2.44
CA SER A 226 -4.06 -20.05 -3.27
C SER A 226 -5.03 -21.14 -2.78
N GLU A 227 -5.20 -21.31 -1.46
CA GLU A 227 -6.21 -22.19 -0.89
C GLU A 227 -7.63 -21.77 -1.36
N MET A 228 -7.95 -20.47 -1.31
CA MET A 228 -9.24 -19.93 -1.76
C MET A 228 -9.48 -20.18 -3.26
N GLU A 229 -8.48 -19.96 -4.13
CA GLU A 229 -8.60 -20.24 -5.56
C GLU A 229 -8.78 -21.76 -5.83
N ASN A 230 -8.09 -22.62 -5.10
CA ASN A 230 -8.26 -24.08 -5.21
C ASN A 230 -9.67 -24.53 -4.76
N GLU A 231 -10.32 -23.81 -3.88
CA GLU A 231 -11.74 -24.01 -3.52
C GLU A 231 -12.71 -23.46 -4.58
N GLY A 232 -12.17 -22.81 -5.61
CA GLY A 232 -12.93 -22.25 -6.73
C GLY A 232 -13.45 -20.83 -6.50
N LEU A 233 -12.92 -20.11 -5.50
CA LEU A 233 -13.20 -18.68 -5.33
C LEU A 233 -12.42 -17.87 -6.37
N ARG A 234 -12.98 -16.75 -6.78
CA ARG A 234 -12.36 -15.78 -7.70
C ARG A 234 -12.01 -14.51 -6.91
N ILE A 235 -10.75 -14.24 -6.73
CA ILE A 235 -10.27 -13.08 -5.99
C ILE A 235 -10.32 -11.86 -6.93
N ILE A 236 -11.40 -11.09 -6.83
CA ILE A 236 -11.64 -9.94 -7.71
C ILE A 236 -10.88 -8.72 -7.21
N GLY A 237 -10.97 -8.41 -5.92
CA GLY A 237 -10.26 -7.29 -5.31
C GLY A 237 -9.48 -7.72 -4.07
N ASN A 238 -8.46 -6.94 -3.75
CA ASN A 238 -7.67 -7.12 -2.53
C ASN A 238 -7.20 -5.76 -2.03
N SER A 239 -7.55 -5.41 -0.81
CA SER A 239 -7.17 -4.15 -0.15
C SER A 239 -6.28 -4.44 1.05
N GLY A 240 -5.13 -3.78 1.13
CA GLY A 240 -4.18 -3.94 2.22
C GLY A 240 -3.20 -2.78 2.30
N ASP A 241 -2.66 -2.53 3.48
CA ASP A 241 -1.70 -1.47 3.74
C ASP A 241 -0.24 -1.92 3.53
N GLN A 242 0.02 -3.22 3.51
CA GLN A 242 1.34 -3.78 3.28
C GLN A 242 1.47 -4.40 1.89
N TRP A 243 2.65 -4.30 1.29
CA TRP A 243 2.93 -5.00 0.05
C TRP A 243 2.84 -6.53 0.18
N SER A 244 3.08 -7.06 1.37
CA SER A 244 2.89 -8.48 1.67
C SER A 244 1.43 -8.95 1.58
N ASP A 245 0.46 -8.03 1.66
CA ASP A 245 -0.96 -8.33 1.43
C ASP A 245 -1.26 -8.56 -0.04
N LEU A 246 -0.57 -7.84 -0.90
CA LEU A 246 -0.91 -7.66 -2.31
C LEU A 246 -0.04 -8.47 -3.26
N LEU A 247 1.21 -8.76 -2.88
CA LEU A 247 2.19 -9.47 -3.69
C LEU A 247 2.15 -10.99 -3.45
N GLY A 248 2.96 -11.72 -4.23
CA GLY A 248 3.12 -13.17 -4.16
C GLY A 248 2.30 -13.89 -5.23
N THR A 249 1.79 -15.07 -4.90
CA THR A 249 0.95 -15.88 -5.80
C THR A 249 -0.55 -15.62 -5.54
N SER A 250 -1.41 -16.06 -6.48
CA SER A 250 -2.87 -15.92 -6.37
C SER A 250 -3.29 -14.48 -6.06
N VAL A 251 -2.77 -13.57 -6.87
CA VAL A 251 -3.11 -12.14 -6.78
C VAL A 251 -4.52 -11.89 -7.29
N SER A 252 -5.17 -10.87 -6.74
CA SER A 252 -6.48 -10.41 -7.21
C SER A 252 -6.44 -9.86 -8.63
N VAL A 253 -7.61 -9.74 -9.27
CA VAL A 253 -7.74 -9.04 -10.54
C VAL A 253 -7.23 -7.60 -10.43
N ARG A 254 -7.53 -6.92 -9.30
CA ARG A 254 -6.96 -5.61 -8.95
C ARG A 254 -6.71 -5.50 -7.44
N SER A 255 -5.54 -4.99 -7.08
CA SER A 255 -5.15 -4.73 -5.70
C SER A 255 -5.13 -3.24 -5.40
N PHE A 256 -5.42 -2.88 -4.16
CA PHE A 256 -5.50 -1.50 -3.68
C PHE A 256 -4.63 -1.35 -2.44
N LYS A 257 -3.53 -0.59 -2.58
CA LYS A 257 -2.58 -0.29 -1.52
C LYS A 257 -3.07 0.90 -0.71
N LEU A 258 -3.31 0.69 0.58
CA LEU A 258 -3.59 1.76 1.52
C LEU A 258 -2.29 2.32 2.09
N PRO A 259 -2.21 3.61 2.45
CA PRO A 259 -0.99 4.19 3.01
C PRO A 259 -0.71 3.69 4.43
N ASN A 260 0.53 3.32 4.69
CA ASN A 260 1.05 3.07 6.04
C ASN A 260 2.56 3.32 6.12
N PRO A 261 3.01 4.50 6.56
CA PRO A 261 4.41 4.78 6.76
C PRO A 261 4.93 4.44 8.16
N MET A 262 4.13 3.83 9.06
CA MET A 262 4.52 3.61 10.46
C MET A 262 5.33 2.33 10.66
N TYR A 263 5.08 1.31 9.85
CA TYR A 263 5.80 0.04 9.93
C TYR A 263 5.79 -0.73 8.61
N TYR A 264 6.63 -1.73 8.54
CA TYR A 264 6.79 -2.62 7.39
C TYR A 264 6.67 -4.09 7.82
N ILE A 265 5.90 -4.86 7.06
CA ILE A 265 5.73 -6.32 7.24
C ILE A 265 6.15 -7.05 5.95
N SER A 266 7.18 -7.92 6.07
CA SER A 266 7.77 -8.67 4.95
C SER A 266 6.97 -9.93 4.57
#